data_d2500b34142c2698a33bd84c48a760c9
#
_entry.id   d2500b34142c2698a33bd84c48a760c9
#
_cell.length_a   1.000
_cell.length_b   1.000
_cell.length_c   1.000
_cell.angle_alpha   90.00
_cell.angle_beta   90.00
_cell.angle_gamma   90.00
#
_symmetry.space_group_name_H-M   'P 1'
#
loop_
_entity.id
_entity.type
_entity.pdbx_description
1 polymer ?
#
loop_
_entity_poly.entity_id
_entity_poly.type
_entity_poly.pdbx_seq_one_letter_code
_entity_poly.pdbx_strand_id
1 'polypeptide(L)'
;MDRWEDLAHLGERIANDDQHAYRQLFIRFYNKLARFVMGFTKSRELTDEIVSDVFINVWRRRKNIEEIKNLKLYLYVSAKNITFNYLKKLHRENLTDLDSVEIEPEDPFADPGAALITREMNLKLKTAINALPPRCKLIYTLIKEDGLTYKQTAQLLGISESTVDNQLSIALKKISSAIRYTFRHN
;
A
#
# COMPACT_ATOMS: atom_id res chain seq x y z
N MET A 1 19.89 -9.17 -0.64
CA MET A 1 20.31 -8.59 -1.92
C MET A 1 19.18 -7.70 -2.39
N ASP A 2 19.43 -6.40 -2.47
CA ASP A 2 18.40 -5.36 -2.38
C ASP A 2 17.44 -5.29 -3.57
N ARG A 3 16.14 -5.48 -3.26
CA ARG A 3 15.03 -5.28 -4.21
C ARG A 3 14.90 -3.83 -4.74
N TRP A 4 15.81 -2.94 -4.40
CA TRP A 4 15.68 -1.50 -4.67
C TRP A 4 16.50 -1.05 -5.89
N GLU A 5 17.65 -1.66 -6.15
CA GLU A 5 18.42 -1.43 -7.39
C GLU A 5 17.58 -1.76 -8.63
N ASP A 6 16.72 -2.75 -8.50
CA ASP A 6 15.80 -3.21 -9.53
C ASP A 6 14.76 -2.16 -9.98
N LEU A 7 14.33 -1.21 -9.11
CA LEU A 7 13.33 -0.21 -9.48
C LEU A 7 13.89 0.94 -10.31
N ALA A 8 15.11 1.37 -10.05
CA ALA A 8 15.77 2.40 -10.87
C ALA A 8 16.01 1.84 -12.27
N HIS A 9 16.56 0.62 -12.35
CA HIS A 9 16.79 -0.07 -13.62
C HIS A 9 15.48 -0.36 -14.39
N LEU A 10 14.41 -0.73 -13.68
CA LEU A 10 13.08 -0.85 -14.31
C LEU A 10 12.62 0.50 -14.88
N GLY A 11 12.86 1.60 -14.17
CA GLY A 11 12.53 2.95 -14.62
C GLY A 11 13.23 3.30 -15.92
N GLU A 12 14.55 3.10 -16.00
CA GLU A 12 15.36 3.32 -17.22
C GLU A 12 14.84 2.51 -18.42
N ARG A 13 14.55 1.23 -18.21
CA ARG A 13 14.01 0.37 -19.26
C ARG A 13 12.62 0.82 -19.72
N ILE A 14 11.77 1.24 -18.80
CA ILE A 14 10.43 1.78 -19.12
C ILE A 14 10.56 3.07 -19.92
N ALA A 15 11.50 3.96 -19.58
CA ALA A 15 11.79 5.18 -20.35
C ALA A 15 12.19 4.86 -21.80
N ASN A 16 12.82 3.71 -22.01
CA ASN A 16 13.21 3.19 -23.32
C ASN A 16 12.14 2.31 -23.99
N ASP A 17 10.87 2.50 -23.63
CA ASP A 17 9.71 1.81 -24.22
C ASP A 17 9.67 0.28 -23.97
N ASP A 18 10.41 -0.23 -22.98
CA ASP A 18 10.39 -1.65 -22.63
C ASP A 18 9.08 -2.04 -21.94
N GLN A 19 8.17 -2.62 -22.71
CA GLN A 19 6.88 -3.09 -22.23
C GLN A 19 7.00 -4.25 -21.22
N HIS A 20 8.07 -5.04 -21.29
CA HIS A 20 8.30 -6.12 -20.33
C HIS A 20 8.68 -5.57 -18.94
N ALA A 21 9.54 -4.55 -18.91
CA ALA A 21 9.86 -3.85 -17.66
C ALA A 21 8.62 -3.17 -17.06
N TYR A 22 7.79 -2.56 -17.89
CA TYR A 22 6.51 -1.99 -17.45
C TYR A 22 5.55 -3.05 -16.88
N ARG A 23 5.43 -4.21 -17.52
CA ARG A 23 4.64 -5.34 -17.00
C ARG A 23 5.16 -5.84 -15.66
N GLN A 24 6.48 -5.91 -15.47
CA GLN A 24 7.08 -6.26 -14.17
C GLN A 24 6.71 -5.25 -13.08
N LEU A 25 6.78 -3.95 -13.40
CA LEU A 25 6.34 -2.90 -12.48
C LEU A 25 4.87 -3.07 -12.09
N PHE A 26 4.01 -3.31 -13.09
CA PHE A 26 2.57 -3.55 -12.88
C PHE A 26 2.32 -4.73 -11.93
N ILE A 27 2.86 -5.91 -12.24
CA ILE A 27 2.68 -7.13 -11.42
C ILE A 27 3.18 -6.89 -9.98
N ARG A 28 4.28 -6.16 -9.81
CA ARG A 28 4.88 -5.90 -8.51
C ARG A 28 4.09 -4.94 -7.63
N PHE A 29 3.41 -3.97 -8.23
CA PHE A 29 2.76 -2.89 -7.48
C PHE A 29 1.24 -2.88 -7.54
N TYR A 30 0.61 -3.56 -8.49
CA TYR A 30 -0.85 -3.54 -8.64
C TYR A 30 -1.57 -3.87 -7.33
N ASN A 31 -1.31 -5.04 -6.75
CA ASN A 31 -1.99 -5.46 -5.52
C ASN A 31 -1.69 -4.56 -4.32
N LYS A 32 -0.49 -3.99 -4.24
CA LYS A 32 -0.10 -3.05 -3.18
C LYS A 32 -0.87 -1.74 -3.28
N LEU A 33 -0.94 -1.17 -4.47
CA LEU A 33 -1.69 0.05 -4.73
C LEU A 33 -3.20 -0.20 -4.57
N ALA A 34 -3.71 -1.35 -5.02
CA ALA A 34 -5.11 -1.71 -4.86
C ALA A 34 -5.50 -1.78 -3.36
N ARG A 35 -4.69 -2.43 -2.50
CA ARG A 35 -4.92 -2.43 -1.05
C ARG A 35 -4.90 -1.02 -0.46
N PHE A 36 -3.95 -0.19 -0.90
CA PHE A 36 -3.84 1.19 -0.45
C PHE A 36 -5.08 2.02 -0.85
N VAL A 37 -5.49 1.94 -2.12
CA VAL A 37 -6.65 2.67 -2.65
C VAL A 37 -7.96 2.17 -2.05
N MET A 38 -8.12 0.85 -1.88
CA MET A 38 -9.31 0.22 -1.28
C MET A 38 -9.59 0.76 0.13
N GLY A 39 -8.54 1.08 0.89
CA GLY A 39 -8.69 1.71 2.22
C GLY A 39 -9.45 3.04 2.18
N PHE A 40 -9.53 3.72 1.05
CA PHE A 40 -10.22 4.99 0.87
C PHE A 40 -11.54 4.86 0.11
N THR A 41 -11.60 3.97 -0.91
CA THR A 41 -12.75 3.87 -1.83
C THR A 41 -13.83 2.93 -1.34
N LYS A 42 -13.47 1.89 -0.58
CA LYS A 42 -14.35 0.79 -0.16
C LYS A 42 -15.13 0.13 -1.34
N SER A 43 -14.70 0.38 -2.58
CA SER A 43 -15.27 -0.17 -3.81
C SER A 43 -14.16 -0.79 -4.64
N ARG A 44 -14.34 -2.07 -4.99
CA ARG A 44 -13.39 -2.80 -5.82
C ARG A 44 -13.31 -2.22 -7.23
N GLU A 45 -14.46 -1.94 -7.83
CA GLU A 45 -14.53 -1.38 -9.18
C GLU A 45 -13.81 -0.03 -9.27
N LEU A 46 -14.08 0.88 -8.33
CA LEU A 46 -13.41 2.17 -8.26
C LEU A 46 -11.91 2.03 -7.96
N THR A 47 -11.54 1.04 -7.15
CA THR A 47 -10.14 0.75 -6.87
C THR A 47 -9.40 0.30 -8.12
N ASP A 48 -9.97 -0.65 -8.88
CA ASP A 48 -9.37 -1.17 -10.10
C ASP A 48 -9.24 -0.08 -11.18
N GLU A 49 -10.23 0.80 -11.30
CA GLU A 49 -10.20 1.97 -12.19
C GLU A 49 -9.07 2.93 -11.81
N ILE A 50 -9.00 3.32 -10.53
CA ILE A 50 -7.97 4.25 -10.03
C ILE A 50 -6.55 3.68 -10.22
N VAL A 51 -6.35 2.40 -9.89
CA VAL A 51 -5.04 1.76 -10.04
C VAL A 51 -4.66 1.65 -11.51
N SER A 52 -5.60 1.34 -12.38
CA SER A 52 -5.39 1.34 -13.83
C SER A 52 -4.95 2.73 -14.32
N ASP A 53 -5.60 3.79 -13.87
CA ASP A 53 -5.24 5.18 -14.18
C ASP A 53 -3.82 5.54 -13.72
N VAL A 54 -3.40 5.05 -12.53
CA VAL A 54 -2.01 5.24 -12.07
C VAL A 54 -1.04 4.68 -13.10
N PHE A 55 -1.24 3.44 -13.54
CA PHE A 55 -0.34 2.79 -14.49
C PHE A 55 -0.40 3.40 -15.89
N ILE A 56 -1.58 3.81 -16.36
CA ILE A 56 -1.73 4.56 -17.61
C ILE A 56 -0.92 5.85 -17.54
N ASN A 57 -0.97 6.59 -16.44
CA ASN A 57 -0.21 7.82 -16.26
C ASN A 57 1.30 7.57 -16.20
N VAL A 58 1.74 6.47 -15.58
CA VAL A 58 3.15 6.04 -15.60
C VAL A 58 3.60 5.80 -17.05
N TRP A 59 2.83 5.06 -17.84
CA TRP A 59 3.18 4.78 -19.23
C TRP A 59 3.19 6.03 -20.11
N ARG A 60 2.21 6.90 -19.94
CA ARG A 60 2.15 8.18 -20.68
C ARG A 60 3.34 9.09 -20.40
N ARG A 61 3.85 9.06 -19.16
CA ARG A 61 4.99 9.88 -18.71
C ARG A 61 6.32 9.13 -18.73
N ARG A 62 6.39 7.95 -19.33
CA ARG A 62 7.54 7.06 -19.22
C ARG A 62 8.86 7.69 -19.65
N LYS A 63 8.87 8.60 -20.64
CA LYS A 63 10.09 9.30 -21.07
C LYS A 63 10.74 10.17 -19.99
N ASN A 64 9.96 10.58 -19.01
CA ASN A 64 10.43 11.41 -17.88
C ASN A 64 10.51 10.60 -16.57
N ILE A 65 10.39 9.27 -16.63
CA ILE A 65 10.37 8.42 -15.43
C ILE A 65 11.73 8.41 -14.73
N GLU A 66 12.82 8.63 -15.45
CA GLU A 66 14.19 8.72 -14.93
C GLU A 66 14.38 9.95 -14.01
N GLU A 67 13.61 11.01 -14.19
CA GLU A 67 13.63 12.19 -13.33
C GLU A 67 13.02 11.89 -11.94
N ILE A 68 12.32 10.76 -11.81
CA ILE A 68 11.64 10.36 -10.59
C ILE A 68 12.62 9.68 -9.63
N LYS A 69 13.14 10.43 -8.68
CA LYS A 69 14.11 9.94 -7.67
C LYS A 69 13.63 8.72 -6.88
N ASN A 70 12.33 8.55 -6.71
CA ASN A 70 11.74 7.42 -5.98
C ASN A 70 10.44 6.97 -6.64
N LEU A 71 10.58 6.01 -7.55
CA LEU A 71 9.46 5.49 -8.34
C LEU A 71 8.36 4.87 -7.45
N LYS A 72 8.73 4.19 -6.37
CA LYS A 72 7.76 3.63 -5.42
C LYS A 72 6.91 4.73 -4.77
N LEU A 73 7.52 5.73 -4.18
CA LEU A 73 6.79 6.83 -3.55
C LEU A 73 5.92 7.57 -4.57
N TYR A 74 6.43 7.76 -5.79
CA TYR A 74 5.68 8.37 -6.89
C TYR A 74 4.38 7.60 -7.19
N LEU A 75 4.43 6.26 -7.24
CA LEU A 75 3.24 5.42 -7.47
C LEU A 75 2.18 5.63 -6.37
N TYR A 76 2.60 5.63 -5.10
CA TYR A 76 1.68 5.84 -3.97
C TYR A 76 1.11 7.26 -3.94
N VAL A 77 1.92 8.27 -4.22
CA VAL A 77 1.45 9.67 -4.31
C VAL A 77 0.48 9.84 -5.47
N SER A 78 0.77 9.21 -6.63
CA SER A 78 -0.14 9.22 -7.78
C SER A 78 -1.46 8.54 -7.45
N ALA A 79 -1.42 7.36 -6.83
CA ALA A 79 -2.61 6.64 -6.39
C ALA A 79 -3.45 7.49 -5.42
N LYS A 80 -2.82 8.09 -4.40
CA LYS A 80 -3.51 9.00 -3.48
C LYS A 80 -4.18 10.15 -4.21
N ASN A 81 -3.45 10.85 -5.06
CA ASN A 81 -3.98 12.06 -5.75
C ASN A 81 -5.15 11.70 -6.67
N ILE A 82 -5.05 10.61 -7.42
CA ILE A 82 -6.14 10.13 -8.28
C ILE A 82 -7.34 9.74 -7.42
N THR A 83 -7.14 8.97 -6.35
CA THR A 83 -8.21 8.60 -5.40
C THR A 83 -8.96 9.82 -4.89
N PHE A 84 -8.25 10.83 -4.39
CA PHE A 84 -8.90 12.03 -3.88
C PHE A 84 -9.61 12.84 -4.96
N ASN A 85 -9.10 12.84 -6.19
CA ASN A 85 -9.79 13.48 -7.30
C ASN A 85 -11.10 12.76 -7.66
N TYR A 86 -11.12 11.43 -7.66
CA TYR A 86 -12.34 10.64 -7.87
C TYR A 86 -13.33 10.86 -6.73
N LEU A 87 -12.88 10.77 -5.48
CA LEU A 87 -13.74 10.99 -4.30
C LEU A 87 -14.32 12.40 -4.30
N LYS A 88 -13.56 13.43 -4.67
CA LYS A 88 -14.06 14.79 -4.83
C LYS A 88 -15.15 14.92 -5.90
N LYS A 89 -15.01 14.20 -7.00
CA LYS A 89 -16.06 14.19 -8.05
C LYS A 89 -17.34 13.53 -7.53
N LEU A 90 -17.20 12.39 -6.85
CA LEU A 90 -18.34 11.68 -6.26
C LEU A 90 -18.98 12.46 -5.10
N HIS A 91 -18.17 13.16 -4.28
CA HIS A 91 -18.63 13.94 -3.13
C HIS A 91 -18.99 15.39 -3.43
N ARG A 92 -18.94 15.85 -4.69
CA ARG A 92 -19.61 17.12 -5.05
C ARG A 92 -21.10 17.09 -4.72
N GLU A 93 -21.66 15.91 -4.43
CA GLU A 93 -23.00 15.72 -3.91
C GLU A 93 -23.06 15.51 -2.38
N ASN A 94 -21.96 15.13 -1.69
CA ASN A 94 -21.93 14.96 -0.21
C ASN A 94 -20.50 15.11 0.32
N LEU A 95 -20.24 16.16 1.08
CA LEU A 95 -18.99 16.40 1.81
C LEU A 95 -18.84 15.36 2.94
N THR A 96 -17.83 14.51 2.90
CA THR A 96 -17.44 13.69 4.04
C THR A 96 -15.95 13.77 4.32
N ASP A 97 -15.63 13.94 5.59
CA ASP A 97 -14.34 14.25 6.18
C ASP A 97 -13.35 13.09 6.07
N LEU A 98 -12.05 13.40 5.97
CA LEU A 98 -10.92 12.46 5.89
C LEU A 98 -10.74 11.56 7.12
N ASP A 99 -11.43 11.87 8.23
CA ASP A 99 -11.33 11.12 9.48
C ASP A 99 -12.14 9.80 9.51
N SER A 100 -12.92 9.51 8.47
CA SER A 100 -13.80 8.32 8.38
C SER A 100 -13.22 7.16 7.56
N VAL A 101 -11.90 6.99 7.50
CA VAL A 101 -11.28 5.85 6.81
C VAL A 101 -11.45 4.57 7.65
N GLU A 102 -12.55 3.88 7.46
CA GLU A 102 -12.73 2.51 7.92
C GLU A 102 -12.15 1.56 6.86
N ILE A 103 -11.04 0.90 7.20
CA ILE A 103 -10.45 -0.14 6.36
C ILE A 103 -11.12 -1.46 6.73
N GLU A 104 -11.99 -1.97 5.88
CA GLU A 104 -12.56 -3.30 6.06
C GLU A 104 -11.50 -4.41 5.94
N PRO A 105 -11.65 -5.52 6.71
CA PRO A 105 -10.59 -6.52 6.89
C PRO A 105 -10.41 -7.54 5.75
N GLU A 106 -11.10 -7.44 4.64
CA GLU A 106 -10.93 -8.39 3.55
C GLU A 106 -9.73 -8.05 2.66
N ASP A 107 -8.73 -8.93 2.68
CA ASP A 107 -7.62 -8.94 1.72
C ASP A 107 -7.96 -9.90 0.56
N PRO A 108 -8.56 -9.43 -0.55
CA PRO A 108 -8.88 -10.27 -1.68
C PRO A 108 -7.65 -10.73 -2.48
N PHE A 109 -6.45 -10.34 -2.05
CA PHE A 109 -5.18 -10.56 -2.77
C PHE A 109 -4.21 -11.46 -1.98
N ALA A 110 -4.70 -12.41 -1.17
CA ALA A 110 -3.87 -13.33 -0.40
C ALA A 110 -3.08 -14.29 -1.31
N ASP A 111 -1.75 -14.34 -1.11
CA ASP A 111 -0.85 -15.27 -1.81
C ASP A 111 -0.90 -16.69 -1.19
N PRO A 112 -1.10 -17.78 -1.98
CA PRO A 112 -1.35 -19.14 -1.45
C PRO A 112 -0.11 -19.99 -1.12
N GLY A 113 1.10 -19.46 -1.11
CA GLY A 113 2.32 -20.29 -1.10
C GLY A 113 3.17 -20.28 0.19
N ALA A 114 2.81 -21.05 1.25
CA ALA A 114 3.73 -21.30 2.37
C ALA A 114 3.51 -22.66 3.05
N ALA A 115 4.61 -23.28 3.55
CA ALA A 115 4.65 -24.59 4.21
C ALA A 115 3.83 -24.63 5.53
N LEU A 116 3.38 -25.83 5.99
CA LEU A 116 2.29 -26.01 6.98
C LEU A 116 2.48 -25.28 8.31
N ILE A 117 3.66 -25.32 8.94
CA ILE A 117 3.93 -24.63 10.24
C ILE A 117 4.01 -23.11 10.04
N THR A 118 4.57 -22.68 8.93
CA THR A 118 4.60 -21.28 8.50
C THR A 118 3.19 -20.77 8.19
N ARG A 119 2.28 -21.63 7.72
CA ARG A 119 0.91 -21.29 7.36
C ARG A 119 0.05 -20.90 8.57
N GLU A 120 0.13 -21.65 9.66
CA GLU A 120 -0.59 -21.33 10.90
C GLU A 120 -0.09 -20.03 11.52
N MET A 121 1.23 -19.85 11.58
CA MET A 121 1.86 -18.64 12.09
C MET A 121 1.52 -17.42 11.22
N ASN A 122 1.54 -17.59 9.90
CA ASN A 122 1.15 -16.54 8.94
C ASN A 122 -0.33 -16.21 9.05
N LEU A 123 -1.19 -17.20 9.29
CA LEU A 123 -2.61 -16.99 9.50
C LEU A 123 -2.87 -16.17 10.77
N LYS A 124 -2.22 -16.52 11.87
CA LYS A 124 -2.27 -15.80 13.15
C LYS A 124 -1.78 -14.36 13.00
N LEU A 125 -0.66 -14.17 12.28
CA LEU A 125 -0.14 -12.84 11.99
C LEU A 125 -1.10 -12.02 11.13
N LYS A 126 -1.64 -12.59 10.06
CA LYS A 126 -2.66 -11.93 9.21
C LYS A 126 -3.89 -11.53 10.01
N THR A 127 -4.39 -12.42 10.86
CA THR A 127 -5.54 -12.12 11.75
C THR A 127 -5.22 -10.97 12.69
N ALA A 128 -4.03 -10.96 13.31
CA ALA A 128 -3.60 -9.89 14.19
C ALA A 128 -3.46 -8.54 13.46
N ILE A 129 -2.92 -8.56 12.22
CA ILE A 129 -2.83 -7.35 11.39
C ILE A 129 -4.23 -6.86 10.99
N ASN A 130 -5.14 -7.78 10.63
CA ASN A 130 -6.50 -7.43 10.25
C ASN A 130 -7.31 -6.84 11.40
N ALA A 131 -7.01 -7.21 12.63
CA ALA A 131 -7.62 -6.66 13.85
C ALA A 131 -7.04 -5.30 14.29
N LEU A 132 -6.06 -4.76 13.58
CA LEU A 132 -5.51 -3.43 13.89
C LEU A 132 -6.54 -2.33 13.58
N PRO A 133 -6.53 -1.22 14.36
CA PRO A 133 -7.26 -0.03 13.97
C PRO A 133 -6.84 0.43 12.57
N PRO A 134 -7.76 0.96 11.76
CA PRO A 134 -7.51 1.26 10.34
C PRO A 134 -6.23 2.06 10.09
N ARG A 135 -6.02 3.13 10.85
CA ARG A 135 -4.84 3.99 10.71
C ARG A 135 -3.54 3.28 11.07
N CYS A 136 -3.56 2.45 12.13
CA CYS A 136 -2.39 1.63 12.51
C CYS A 136 -2.08 0.59 11.43
N LYS A 137 -3.12 -0.07 10.88
CA LYS A 137 -2.99 -1.08 9.81
C LYS A 137 -2.38 -0.46 8.57
N LEU A 138 -2.90 0.69 8.11
CA LEU A 138 -2.38 1.40 6.95
C LEU A 138 -0.88 1.73 7.11
N ILE A 139 -0.50 2.33 8.23
CA ILE A 139 0.90 2.70 8.49
C ILE A 139 1.80 1.47 8.60
N TYR A 140 1.33 0.41 9.27
CA TYR A 140 2.04 -0.87 9.34
C TYR A 140 2.31 -1.45 7.94
N THR A 141 1.29 -1.53 7.11
CA THR A 141 1.40 -2.04 5.73
C THR A 141 2.38 -1.22 4.91
N LEU A 142 2.25 0.10 4.91
CA LEU A 142 3.15 0.99 4.15
C LEU A 142 4.63 0.81 4.55
N ILE A 143 4.92 0.66 5.84
CA ILE A 143 6.29 0.57 6.35
C ILE A 143 6.82 -0.87 6.29
N LYS A 144 6.08 -1.85 6.82
CA LYS A 144 6.59 -3.22 7.01
C LYS A 144 6.41 -4.11 5.79
N GLU A 145 5.31 -3.97 5.05
CA GLU A 145 5.03 -4.78 3.87
C GLU A 145 5.50 -4.11 2.58
N ASP A 146 5.26 -2.81 2.46
CA ASP A 146 5.57 -2.05 1.24
C ASP A 146 6.93 -1.37 1.31
N GLY A 147 7.53 -1.26 2.51
CA GLY A 147 8.89 -0.79 2.73
C GLY A 147 9.06 0.71 2.43
N LEU A 148 8.07 1.55 2.74
CA LEU A 148 8.26 2.99 2.80
C LEU A 148 8.99 3.37 4.07
N THR A 149 9.78 4.45 4.02
CA THR A 149 10.39 5.03 5.22
C THR A 149 9.34 5.81 6.03
N TYR A 150 9.66 6.12 7.29
CA TYR A 150 8.82 6.97 8.14
C TYR A 150 8.54 8.33 7.47
N LYS A 151 9.60 8.97 6.95
CA LYS A 151 9.50 10.23 6.22
C LYS A 151 8.60 10.15 4.99
N GLN A 152 8.74 9.10 4.19
CA GLN A 152 7.90 8.88 3.00
C GLN A 152 6.44 8.63 3.39
N THR A 153 6.20 7.84 4.43
CA THR A 153 4.85 7.56 4.94
C THR A 153 4.21 8.84 5.51
N ALA A 154 4.95 9.63 6.26
CA ALA A 154 4.51 10.92 6.79
C ALA A 154 4.13 11.88 5.66
N GLN A 155 4.98 12.02 4.66
CA GLN A 155 4.72 12.83 3.47
C GLN A 155 3.50 12.34 2.69
N LEU A 156 3.40 11.02 2.46
CA LEU A 156 2.28 10.40 1.75
C LEU A 156 0.95 10.66 2.45
N LEU A 157 0.91 10.50 3.77
CA LEU A 157 -0.34 10.61 4.55
C LEU A 157 -0.64 12.04 5.03
N GLY A 158 0.31 12.99 4.87
CA GLY A 158 0.16 14.37 5.35
C GLY A 158 0.16 14.50 6.88
N ILE A 159 0.97 13.68 7.57
CA ILE A 159 1.11 13.64 9.03
C ILE A 159 2.58 13.81 9.45
N SER A 160 2.85 13.99 10.75
CA SER A 160 4.23 14.05 11.24
C SER A 160 4.89 12.68 11.33
N GLU A 161 6.23 12.61 11.24
CA GLU A 161 6.99 11.37 11.43
C GLU A 161 6.78 10.79 12.84
N SER A 162 6.61 11.64 13.85
CA SER A 162 6.28 11.20 15.21
C SER A 162 4.90 10.53 15.29
N THR A 163 3.92 11.01 14.52
CA THR A 163 2.62 10.35 14.41
C THR A 163 2.75 8.98 13.76
N VAL A 164 3.57 8.85 12.72
CA VAL A 164 3.86 7.57 12.06
C VAL A 164 4.49 6.59 13.05
N ASP A 165 5.50 7.03 13.81
CA ASP A 165 6.18 6.20 14.82
C ASP A 165 5.22 5.72 15.92
N ASN A 166 4.41 6.62 16.46
CA ASN A 166 3.41 6.29 17.47
C ASN A 166 2.40 5.24 16.96
N GLN A 167 1.86 5.44 15.77
CA GLN A 167 0.88 4.51 15.18
C GLN A 167 1.50 3.14 14.87
N LEU A 168 2.73 3.11 14.37
CA LEU A 168 3.47 1.87 14.14
C LEU A 168 3.77 1.15 15.46
N SER A 169 4.17 1.87 16.50
CA SER A 169 4.40 1.31 17.84
C SER A 169 3.15 0.68 18.43
N ILE A 170 1.98 1.31 18.26
CA ILE A 170 0.69 0.76 18.67
C ILE A 170 0.39 -0.53 17.88
N ALA A 171 0.60 -0.52 16.55
CA ALA A 171 0.40 -1.68 15.71
C ALA A 171 1.27 -2.86 16.15
N LEU A 172 2.56 -2.65 16.35
CA LEU A 172 3.51 -3.70 16.78
C LEU A 172 3.18 -4.27 18.16
N LYS A 173 2.78 -3.42 19.12
CA LYS A 173 2.34 -3.88 20.46
C LYS A 173 1.09 -4.77 20.35
N LYS A 174 0.09 -4.37 19.56
CA LYS A 174 -1.14 -5.16 19.39
C LYS A 174 -0.87 -6.50 18.71
N ILE A 175 -0.05 -6.51 17.64
CA ILE A 175 0.37 -7.75 16.95
C ILE A 175 1.12 -8.68 17.92
N SER A 176 2.12 -8.16 18.65
CA SER A 176 2.89 -8.94 19.61
C SER A 176 2.03 -9.54 20.72
N SER A 177 1.06 -8.77 21.24
CA SER A 177 0.13 -9.25 22.28
C SER A 177 -0.78 -10.34 21.76
N ALA A 178 -1.33 -10.20 20.54
CA ALA A 178 -2.19 -11.20 19.92
C ALA A 178 -1.45 -12.52 19.67
N ILE A 179 -0.19 -12.45 19.20
CA ILE A 179 0.64 -13.64 18.97
C ILE A 179 0.99 -14.32 20.30
N ARG A 180 1.41 -13.57 21.32
CA ARG A 180 1.77 -14.12 22.65
C ARG A 180 0.59 -14.79 23.36
N TYR A 181 -0.60 -14.22 23.26
CA TYR A 181 -1.81 -14.80 23.85
C TYR A 181 -2.11 -16.19 23.30
N THR A 182 -1.94 -16.36 22.01
CA THR A 182 -2.19 -17.65 21.33
C THR A 182 -1.19 -18.75 21.73
N PHE A 183 0.07 -18.41 22.05
CA PHE A 183 1.07 -19.38 22.51
C PHE A 183 0.92 -19.78 23.99
N ARG A 184 0.13 -19.06 24.79
CA ARG A 184 -0.11 -19.40 26.19
C ARG A 184 -1.34 -20.28 26.42
N HIS A 185 -2.20 -20.41 25.41
CA HIS A 185 -3.49 -21.10 25.54
C HIS A 185 -3.67 -22.27 24.55
N ASN A 186 -2.60 -22.69 23.88
CA ASN A 186 -2.43 -23.95 23.18
C ASN A 186 -1.31 -24.76 23.86
#